data_8609d7bee50bbf7ef246a09704eea400
#
_entry.id   8609d7bee50bbf7ef246a09704eea400
#
_cell.length_a   1.000
_cell.length_b   1.000
_cell.length_c   1.000
_cell.angle_alpha   90.00
_cell.angle_beta   90.00
_cell.angle_gamma   90.00
#
_symmetry.space_group_name_H-M   'P 1'
#
loop_
_entity.id
_entity.type
_entity.pdbx_description
1 polymer ?
#
loop_
_entity_poly.entity_id
_entity_poly.type
_entity_poly.pdbx_seq_one_letter_code
_entity_poly.pdbx_strand_id
1 'polypeptide(L)'
;MTDTIDRSAADDDHVLDHLIIRFAGDSGDGMQLTGDRFTSVSASFGNDLSTLPDFPAEIRAPAGTVNGVSAFQVNIADHKITTPGDEPNVLVAMNPAALMADQHRLEPGGTDSVNEDAFEERNLEKAGYKVNPLDDETLAHYRVLRVPMTTLTKEICAPLGVKPRDAERSKNFFALGLVSFMYTRPVDPTIDWITEKFGGNELVEAANKASFLAGFNFGETTEAVGDRYEVKPAKLPAGEYTSITGNTALAWGIVAAGQLAKLPITLGSYPITPASDILHELSKHKHFGIRTVQAEDEIAAIGMALGAAFAGHLGVTTTSGPGVALKSETTSLAVSIELPLLLVDIQRGGPSTGLPTKTDASDLNIALYGRHGEAPLPIVAAYTPAQCFHAAIEAVRIALKYRTPVILLSDGYLANGSEPWNLPSVDSLPDISVAFTTEPNHVDDEGNEVFWPYLRDETTLARPWAIPGTPGLMHRVGGLEKKDGTGNIDYTPENHEHMVHLRADKIAAI
;
A
#
# COMPACT_ATOMS: atom_id res chain seq x y z
N MET A 1 -59.05 -16.49 -12.20
CA MET A 1 -58.31 -15.21 -12.29
C MET A 1 -57.54 -15.08 -11.00
N THR A 2 -56.34 -15.53 -11.02
CA THR A 2 -55.37 -15.42 -9.90
C THR A 2 -54.49 -14.20 -10.22
N ASP A 3 -54.70 -13.14 -9.44
CA ASP A 3 -53.85 -11.95 -9.47
C ASP A 3 -52.44 -12.36 -9.09
N THR A 4 -51.55 -12.41 -10.05
CA THR A 4 -50.09 -12.39 -9.83
C THR A 4 -49.74 -10.97 -9.42
N ILE A 5 -49.56 -10.74 -8.14
CA ILE A 5 -48.91 -9.53 -7.61
C ILE A 5 -47.52 -9.50 -8.17
N ASP A 6 -47.27 -8.54 -9.06
CA ASP A 6 -45.94 -8.23 -9.59
C ASP A 6 -45.06 -7.70 -8.45
N ARG A 7 -44.18 -8.54 -7.93
CA ARG A 7 -43.21 -8.22 -6.86
C ARG A 7 -41.95 -7.54 -7.37
N SER A 8 -41.85 -7.17 -8.64
CA SER A 8 -40.65 -6.67 -9.26
C SER A 8 -40.39 -5.16 -9.10
N ALA A 9 -41.37 -4.38 -8.64
CA ALA A 9 -41.24 -2.92 -8.51
C ALA A 9 -40.97 -2.43 -7.07
N ALA A 10 -41.08 -3.29 -6.04
CA ALA A 10 -40.87 -2.91 -4.64
C ALA A 10 -39.49 -3.27 -4.10
N ASP A 11 -38.64 -4.01 -4.86
CA ASP A 11 -37.33 -4.48 -4.45
C ASP A 11 -36.15 -3.60 -4.93
N ASP A 12 -36.38 -2.62 -5.80
CA ASP A 12 -35.30 -1.79 -6.37
C ASP A 12 -34.97 -0.55 -5.55
N ASP A 13 -35.86 -0.09 -4.66
CA ASP A 13 -35.65 1.12 -3.85
C ASP A 13 -34.56 1.00 -2.78
N HIS A 14 -34.10 -0.21 -2.49
CA HIS A 14 -33.07 -0.51 -1.47
C HIS A 14 -31.75 -1.00 -2.07
N VAL A 15 -31.60 -1.01 -3.40
CA VAL A 15 -30.37 -1.40 -4.09
C VAL A 15 -29.57 -0.16 -4.42
N LEU A 16 -28.30 -0.15 -3.98
CA LEU A 16 -27.32 0.91 -4.28
C LEU A 16 -26.36 0.42 -5.35
N ASP A 17 -25.93 1.30 -6.24
CA ASP A 17 -24.86 1.04 -7.20
C ASP A 17 -23.48 1.11 -6.54
N HIS A 18 -23.31 1.96 -5.53
CA HIS A 18 -22.12 2.07 -4.71
C HIS A 18 -22.45 2.55 -3.28
N LEU A 19 -21.48 2.38 -2.39
CA LEU A 19 -21.60 2.80 -0.99
C LEU A 19 -20.21 3.17 -0.45
N ILE A 20 -20.10 4.36 0.10
CA ILE A 20 -18.88 4.85 0.75
C ILE A 20 -19.12 4.97 2.26
N ILE A 21 -18.38 4.21 3.05
CA ILE A 21 -18.44 4.23 4.51
C ILE A 21 -17.10 4.72 5.05
N ARG A 22 -17.14 5.67 6.00
CA ARG A 22 -15.99 6.11 6.75
C ARG A 22 -16.16 5.75 8.23
N PHE A 23 -15.25 4.91 8.73
CA PHE A 23 -15.13 4.56 10.14
C PHE A 23 -14.11 5.48 10.78
N ALA A 24 -14.45 6.21 11.85
CA ALA A 24 -13.58 7.17 12.49
C ALA A 24 -13.62 7.07 14.02
N GLY A 25 -12.46 7.16 14.67
CA GLY A 25 -12.29 7.08 16.12
C GLY A 25 -10.85 7.37 16.52
N ASP A 26 -10.52 7.20 17.80
CA ASP A 26 -9.12 7.25 18.22
C ASP A 26 -8.33 6.06 17.68
N SER A 27 -6.99 6.20 17.58
CA SER A 27 -6.12 5.11 17.11
C SER A 27 -6.26 3.81 17.92
N GLY A 28 -6.79 3.88 19.15
CA GLY A 28 -7.09 2.72 20.02
C GLY A 28 -8.47 2.11 19.82
N ASP A 29 -9.37 2.76 19.08
CA ASP A 29 -10.75 2.31 18.88
C ASP A 29 -10.91 1.20 17.84
N GLY A 30 -9.84 0.82 17.14
CA GLY A 30 -9.83 -0.30 16.19
C GLY A 30 -10.49 -0.01 14.84
N MET A 31 -10.55 1.25 14.41
CA MET A 31 -11.21 1.63 13.16
C MET A 31 -10.56 1.02 11.91
N GLN A 32 -9.24 0.90 11.89
CA GLN A 32 -8.52 0.20 10.81
C GLN A 32 -8.96 -1.26 10.71
N LEU A 33 -9.09 -1.95 11.84
CA LEU A 33 -9.53 -3.34 11.89
C LEU A 33 -10.99 -3.50 11.42
N THR A 34 -11.86 -2.57 11.83
CA THR A 34 -13.28 -2.57 11.46
C THR A 34 -13.47 -2.36 9.97
N GLY A 35 -12.78 -1.37 9.40
CA GLY A 35 -12.82 -1.07 7.98
C GLY A 35 -12.23 -2.21 7.14
N ASP A 36 -11.08 -2.75 7.52
CA ASP A 36 -10.45 -3.89 6.84
C ASP A 36 -11.36 -5.13 6.86
N ARG A 37 -12.03 -5.41 7.99
CA ARG A 37 -12.95 -6.54 8.07
C ARG A 37 -14.19 -6.35 7.19
N PHE A 38 -14.80 -5.17 7.20
CA PHE A 38 -15.92 -4.84 6.32
C PHE A 38 -15.52 -4.97 4.84
N THR A 39 -14.32 -4.49 4.50
CA THR A 39 -13.71 -4.64 3.16
C THR A 39 -13.60 -6.10 2.75
N SER A 40 -13.03 -6.94 3.62
CA SER A 40 -12.82 -8.37 3.34
C SER A 40 -14.13 -9.12 3.10
N VAL A 41 -15.19 -8.82 3.89
CA VAL A 41 -16.51 -9.41 3.70
C VAL A 41 -17.14 -8.95 2.40
N SER A 42 -17.02 -7.66 2.06
CA SER A 42 -17.54 -7.10 0.81
C SER A 42 -16.83 -7.65 -0.42
N ALA A 43 -15.51 -7.86 -0.34
CA ALA A 43 -14.74 -8.55 -1.38
C ALA A 43 -15.22 -10.00 -1.58
N SER A 44 -15.42 -10.74 -0.48
CA SER A 44 -15.95 -12.12 -0.53
C SER A 44 -17.38 -12.19 -1.06
N PHE A 45 -18.18 -11.16 -0.85
CA PHE A 45 -19.51 -11.01 -1.42
C PHE A 45 -19.49 -10.73 -2.92
N GLY A 46 -18.35 -10.30 -3.46
CA GLY A 46 -18.10 -10.07 -4.88
C GLY A 46 -18.20 -8.62 -5.33
N ASN A 47 -18.23 -7.66 -4.42
CA ASN A 47 -18.16 -6.25 -4.79
C ASN A 47 -16.78 -5.87 -5.32
N ASP A 48 -16.72 -4.91 -6.25
CA ASP A 48 -15.50 -4.13 -6.46
C ASP A 48 -15.34 -3.15 -5.28
N LEU A 49 -14.12 -2.84 -4.93
CA LEU A 49 -13.86 -1.99 -3.77
C LEU A 49 -12.57 -1.19 -3.91
N SER A 50 -12.51 -0.08 -3.17
CA SER A 50 -11.31 0.72 -3.00
C SER A 50 -11.28 1.28 -1.58
N THR A 51 -10.13 1.23 -0.91
CA THR A 51 -10.00 1.66 0.48
C THR A 51 -9.01 2.79 0.67
N LEU A 52 -9.23 3.60 1.71
CA LEU A 52 -8.33 4.66 2.14
C LEU A 52 -8.16 4.60 3.66
N PRO A 53 -7.16 3.88 4.18
CA PRO A 53 -6.73 4.02 5.56
C PRO A 53 -6.19 5.42 5.81
N ASP A 54 -6.71 6.10 6.82
CA ASP A 54 -6.28 7.44 7.23
C ASP A 54 -5.75 7.39 8.66
N PHE A 55 -4.44 7.56 8.78
CA PHE A 55 -3.74 7.48 10.06
C PHE A 55 -3.63 8.86 10.71
N PRO A 56 -3.54 8.94 12.05
CA PRO A 56 -3.38 10.20 12.76
C PRO A 56 -2.23 11.04 12.22
N ALA A 57 -2.43 12.35 12.18
CA ALA A 57 -1.38 13.29 11.77
C ALA A 57 -0.19 13.28 12.74
N GLU A 58 -0.45 13.05 14.02
CA GLU A 58 0.56 12.90 15.08
C GLU A 58 0.59 11.47 15.61
N ILE A 59 1.77 10.86 15.63
CA ILE A 59 1.98 9.46 16.05
C ILE A 59 1.60 9.22 17.53
N ARG A 60 1.54 10.25 18.36
CA ARG A 60 1.24 10.19 19.80
C ARG A 60 0.29 11.28 20.25
N ALA A 61 -0.64 11.68 19.40
CA ALA A 61 -1.66 12.64 19.81
C ALA A 61 -2.47 12.09 21.01
N PRO A 62 -2.86 12.96 21.96
CA PRO A 62 -3.71 12.54 23.08
C PRO A 62 -5.06 12.00 22.57
N ALA A 63 -5.53 10.92 23.18
CA ALA A 63 -6.84 10.35 22.87
C ALA A 63 -7.98 11.36 23.10
N GLY A 64 -8.93 11.39 22.16
CA GLY A 64 -10.07 12.31 22.17
C GLY A 64 -9.76 13.68 21.55
N THR A 65 -8.59 13.88 20.93
CA THR A 65 -8.26 15.10 20.16
C THR A 65 -8.36 14.86 18.67
N VAL A 66 -8.69 15.90 17.91
CA VAL A 66 -8.82 15.83 16.43
C VAL A 66 -7.56 15.29 15.76
N ASN A 67 -6.37 15.67 16.24
CA ASN A 67 -5.09 15.20 15.70
C ASN A 67 -4.84 13.70 15.93
N GLY A 68 -5.54 13.08 16.89
CA GLY A 68 -5.44 11.66 17.23
C GLY A 68 -6.42 10.75 16.50
N VAL A 69 -7.28 11.32 15.65
CA VAL A 69 -8.29 10.56 14.92
C VAL A 69 -7.63 9.66 13.88
N SER A 70 -8.00 8.40 13.93
CA SER A 70 -7.73 7.38 12.90
C SER A 70 -9.03 7.07 12.18
N ALA A 71 -9.00 7.04 10.87
CA ALA A 71 -10.18 6.70 10.07
C ALA A 71 -9.84 5.67 8.99
N PHE A 72 -10.88 4.98 8.54
CA PHE A 72 -10.79 4.03 7.43
C PHE A 72 -12.00 4.24 6.52
N GLN A 73 -11.75 4.60 5.28
CA GLN A 73 -12.81 4.74 4.28
C GLN A 73 -12.80 3.55 3.35
N VAL A 74 -13.98 3.02 3.04
CA VAL A 74 -14.17 1.97 2.06
C VAL A 74 -15.28 2.38 1.10
N ASN A 75 -15.01 2.30 -0.18
CA ASN A 75 -15.98 2.40 -1.26
C ASN A 75 -16.19 0.98 -1.81
N ILE A 76 -17.44 0.53 -1.86
CA ILE A 76 -17.86 -0.74 -2.47
C ILE A 76 -18.87 -0.46 -3.58
N ALA A 77 -18.80 -1.19 -4.69
CA ALA A 77 -19.67 -0.98 -5.83
C ALA A 77 -20.06 -2.28 -6.55
N ASP A 78 -21.15 -2.22 -7.31
CA ASP A 78 -21.59 -3.28 -8.22
C ASP A 78 -20.91 -3.21 -9.61
N HIS A 79 -20.01 -2.25 -9.80
CA HIS A 79 -19.25 -1.97 -11.01
C HIS A 79 -17.79 -1.65 -10.68
N LYS A 80 -16.93 -1.55 -11.71
CA LYS A 80 -15.51 -1.19 -11.53
C LYS A 80 -15.36 0.23 -11.04
N ILE A 81 -14.65 0.40 -9.92
CA ILE A 81 -14.27 1.70 -9.34
C ILE A 81 -12.76 1.81 -9.23
N THR A 82 -12.23 3.03 -9.13
CA THR A 82 -10.79 3.30 -9.10
C THR A 82 -10.37 4.22 -7.96
N THR A 83 -11.34 4.70 -7.16
CA THR A 83 -11.09 5.63 -6.06
C THR A 83 -11.88 5.25 -4.81
N PRO A 84 -11.40 5.64 -3.61
CA PRO A 84 -12.14 5.42 -2.36
C PRO A 84 -13.35 6.37 -2.20
N GLY A 85 -13.60 7.26 -3.18
CA GLY A 85 -14.65 8.28 -3.15
C GLY A 85 -14.29 9.50 -2.30
N ASP A 86 -14.96 10.62 -2.58
CA ASP A 86 -14.68 11.90 -1.93
C ASP A 86 -15.66 12.16 -0.76
N GLU A 87 -16.94 11.92 -0.96
CA GLU A 87 -18.02 12.19 0.01
C GLU A 87 -18.62 10.86 0.51
N PRO A 88 -18.33 10.44 1.75
CA PRO A 88 -18.95 9.25 2.33
C PRO A 88 -20.49 9.38 2.43
N ASN A 89 -21.20 8.28 2.16
CA ASN A 89 -22.62 8.18 2.44
C ASN A 89 -22.90 7.95 3.93
N VAL A 90 -21.90 7.35 4.62
CA VAL A 90 -22.00 6.99 6.04
C VAL A 90 -20.72 7.36 6.77
N LEU A 91 -20.87 8.05 7.89
CA LEU A 91 -19.82 8.23 8.89
C LEU A 91 -20.18 7.43 10.14
N VAL A 92 -19.24 6.60 10.60
CA VAL A 92 -19.33 5.93 11.90
C VAL A 92 -18.34 6.62 12.84
N ALA A 93 -18.86 7.49 13.72
CA ALA A 93 -18.07 8.31 14.62
C ALA A 93 -18.07 7.73 16.04
N MET A 94 -16.93 7.19 16.48
CA MET A 94 -16.80 6.55 17.79
C MET A 94 -16.68 7.55 18.95
N ASN A 95 -16.39 8.82 18.67
CA ASN A 95 -16.25 9.89 19.67
C ASN A 95 -16.42 11.28 19.04
N PRO A 96 -16.52 12.36 19.84
CA PRO A 96 -16.68 13.73 19.33
C PRO A 96 -15.53 14.20 18.45
N ALA A 97 -14.30 13.77 18.71
CA ALA A 97 -13.15 14.16 17.90
C ALA A 97 -13.23 13.60 16.49
N ALA A 98 -13.68 12.35 16.35
CA ALA A 98 -13.93 11.71 15.06
C ALA A 98 -15.03 12.45 14.27
N LEU A 99 -16.12 12.81 14.92
CA LEU A 99 -17.19 13.61 14.30
C LEU A 99 -16.65 14.97 13.83
N MET A 100 -15.92 15.70 14.69
CA MET A 100 -15.33 17.00 14.36
C MET A 100 -14.37 16.90 13.15
N ALA A 101 -13.58 15.84 13.10
CA ALA A 101 -12.59 15.64 12.04
C ALA A 101 -13.22 15.36 10.67
N ASP A 102 -14.31 14.57 10.62
CA ASP A 102 -14.77 13.94 9.39
C ASP A 102 -16.21 14.29 8.94
N GLN A 103 -17.01 14.92 9.81
CA GLN A 103 -18.41 15.29 9.50
C GLN A 103 -18.52 16.14 8.22
N HIS A 104 -17.59 17.08 8.01
CA HIS A 104 -17.60 17.96 6.84
C HIS A 104 -17.37 17.25 5.51
N ARG A 105 -16.99 15.97 5.54
CA ARG A 105 -16.80 15.11 4.36
C ARG A 105 -18.06 14.36 3.99
N LEU A 106 -19.00 14.17 4.94
CA LEU A 106 -20.23 13.42 4.72
C LEU A 106 -21.11 14.13 3.70
N GLU A 107 -21.66 13.38 2.75
CA GLU A 107 -22.58 13.94 1.76
C GLU A 107 -23.84 14.56 2.43
N PRO A 108 -24.42 15.60 1.85
CA PRO A 108 -25.68 16.16 2.36
C PRO A 108 -26.79 15.11 2.43
N GLY A 109 -27.40 14.93 3.60
CA GLY A 109 -28.40 13.88 3.84
C GLY A 109 -27.83 12.52 4.21
N GLY A 110 -26.51 12.37 4.22
CA GLY A 110 -25.82 11.15 4.63
C GLY A 110 -26.09 10.76 6.10
N THR A 111 -25.67 9.58 6.48
CA THR A 111 -25.95 9.01 7.82
C THR A 111 -24.73 9.14 8.73
N ASP A 112 -24.90 9.85 9.86
CA ASP A 112 -23.97 9.85 10.99
C ASP A 112 -24.39 8.80 12.03
N SER A 113 -23.64 7.69 12.13
CA SER A 113 -23.80 6.71 13.21
C SER A 113 -22.83 7.03 14.34
N VAL A 114 -23.33 7.58 15.45
CA VAL A 114 -22.49 8.07 16.55
C VAL A 114 -22.62 7.19 17.79
N ASN A 115 -21.47 6.90 18.42
CA ASN A 115 -21.45 6.31 19.77
C ASN A 115 -21.76 7.40 20.81
N GLU A 116 -23.05 7.57 21.15
CA GLU A 116 -23.51 8.66 22.01
C GLU A 116 -22.89 8.65 23.42
N ASP A 117 -22.53 7.47 23.94
CA ASP A 117 -21.85 7.34 25.25
C ASP A 117 -20.52 8.11 25.34
N ALA A 118 -19.91 8.43 24.21
CA ALA A 118 -18.65 9.16 24.16
C ALA A 118 -18.83 10.69 24.20
N PHE A 119 -20.07 11.21 24.07
CA PHE A 119 -20.34 12.66 23.98
C PHE A 119 -20.53 13.31 25.34
N GLU A 120 -19.65 12.97 26.27
CA GLU A 120 -19.54 13.59 27.59
C GLU A 120 -18.80 14.95 27.51
N GLU A 121 -19.10 15.88 28.43
CA GLU A 121 -18.54 17.24 28.49
C GLU A 121 -17.01 17.28 28.32
N ARG A 122 -16.30 16.41 29.03
CA ARG A 122 -14.83 16.28 28.95
C ARG A 122 -14.32 15.93 27.53
N ASN A 123 -15.03 15.06 26.82
CA ASN A 123 -14.64 14.63 25.47
C ASN A 123 -15.02 15.68 24.43
N LEU A 124 -16.13 16.37 24.62
CA LEU A 124 -16.55 17.50 23.80
C LEU A 124 -15.52 18.64 23.87
N GLU A 125 -15.08 19.01 25.09
CA GLU A 125 -14.03 20.03 25.30
C GLU A 125 -12.72 19.66 24.59
N LYS A 126 -12.26 18.40 24.69
CA LYS A 126 -11.04 17.93 24.03
C LYS A 126 -11.14 17.99 22.51
N ALA A 127 -12.32 17.71 21.96
CA ALA A 127 -12.59 17.79 20.53
C ALA A 127 -12.75 19.23 20.04
N GLY A 128 -12.94 20.21 20.96
CA GLY A 128 -13.12 21.62 20.64
C GLY A 128 -14.56 22.07 20.51
N TYR A 129 -15.54 21.26 20.89
CA TYR A 129 -16.95 21.65 20.93
C TYR A 129 -17.26 22.50 22.14
N LYS A 130 -18.05 23.55 21.94
CA LYS A 130 -18.58 24.41 23.02
C LYS A 130 -19.97 23.96 23.48
N VAL A 131 -20.71 23.33 22.60
CA VAL A 131 -22.05 22.77 22.80
C VAL A 131 -22.04 21.36 22.21
N ASN A 132 -22.82 20.48 22.79
CA ASN A 132 -22.94 19.11 22.21
C ASN A 132 -23.63 19.17 20.86
N PRO A 133 -22.97 18.76 19.75
CA PRO A 133 -23.55 18.82 18.42
C PRO A 133 -24.73 17.87 18.23
N LEU A 134 -24.95 16.93 19.17
CA LEU A 134 -26.12 16.06 19.17
C LEU A 134 -27.37 16.76 19.71
N ASP A 135 -27.24 17.89 20.39
CA ASP A 135 -28.32 18.58 21.09
C ASP A 135 -28.65 19.96 20.47
N ASP A 136 -27.94 20.34 19.41
CA ASP A 136 -28.19 21.57 18.66
C ASP A 136 -28.49 21.28 17.16
N GLU A 137 -28.56 22.32 16.32
CA GLU A 137 -28.88 22.21 14.90
C GLU A 137 -27.66 21.88 14.02
N THR A 138 -26.47 21.62 14.58
CA THR A 138 -25.22 21.38 13.84
C THR A 138 -25.37 20.21 12.87
N LEU A 139 -26.11 19.17 13.25
CA LEU A 139 -26.30 17.96 12.49
C LEU A 139 -27.65 17.88 11.75
N ALA A 140 -28.42 18.99 11.68
CA ALA A 140 -29.78 19.01 11.13
C ALA A 140 -29.87 18.59 9.64
N HIS A 141 -28.76 18.66 8.90
CA HIS A 141 -28.68 18.28 7.49
C HIS A 141 -28.35 16.81 7.28
N TYR A 142 -28.12 16.04 8.35
CA TYR A 142 -27.71 14.64 8.31
C TYR A 142 -28.73 13.76 9.01
N ARG A 143 -28.75 12.48 8.67
CA ARG A 143 -29.50 11.47 9.41
C ARG A 143 -28.65 10.98 10.57
N VAL A 144 -28.94 11.42 11.80
CA VAL A 144 -28.14 11.05 12.97
C VAL A 144 -28.72 9.82 13.64
N LEU A 145 -27.93 8.73 13.69
CA LEU A 145 -28.24 7.51 14.42
C LEU A 145 -27.43 7.50 15.74
N ARG A 146 -28.09 7.88 16.84
CA ARG A 146 -27.49 7.85 18.17
C ARG A 146 -27.55 6.46 18.74
N VAL A 147 -26.40 5.86 19.06
CA VAL A 147 -26.31 4.48 19.57
C VAL A 147 -25.42 4.44 20.79
N PRO A 148 -25.90 3.94 21.96
CA PRO A 148 -25.09 3.80 23.16
C PRO A 148 -24.17 2.55 23.04
N MET A 149 -23.26 2.57 22.06
CA MET A 149 -22.46 1.40 21.68
C MET A 149 -21.60 0.88 22.82
N THR A 150 -21.03 1.76 23.64
CA THR A 150 -20.17 1.40 24.77
C THR A 150 -20.98 0.73 25.89
N THR A 151 -22.13 1.29 26.23
CA THR A 151 -23.03 0.74 27.26
C THR A 151 -23.55 -0.63 26.85
N LEU A 152 -24.09 -0.75 25.65
CA LEU A 152 -24.61 -2.03 25.12
C LEU A 152 -23.50 -3.09 25.04
N THR A 153 -22.30 -2.73 24.62
CA THR A 153 -21.15 -3.65 24.60
C THR A 153 -20.80 -4.15 25.99
N LYS A 154 -20.77 -3.27 27.00
CA LYS A 154 -20.49 -3.65 28.39
C LYS A 154 -21.56 -4.59 28.96
N GLU A 155 -22.83 -4.29 28.70
CA GLU A 155 -23.96 -5.11 29.14
C GLU A 155 -23.94 -6.52 28.55
N ILE A 156 -23.69 -6.64 27.25
CA ILE A 156 -23.60 -7.93 26.53
C ILE A 156 -22.38 -8.75 26.98
N CYS A 157 -21.27 -8.11 27.31
CA CYS A 157 -20.06 -8.80 27.73
C CYS A 157 -20.06 -9.18 29.24
N ALA A 158 -20.89 -8.55 30.07
CA ALA A 158 -20.93 -8.79 31.52
C ALA A 158 -21.26 -10.26 31.89
N PRO A 159 -22.27 -10.92 31.27
CA PRO A 159 -22.56 -12.33 31.54
C PRO A 159 -21.43 -13.29 31.15
N LEU A 160 -20.52 -12.88 30.27
CA LEU A 160 -19.36 -13.65 29.82
C LEU A 160 -18.19 -13.56 30.81
N GLY A 161 -18.31 -12.77 31.88
CA GLY A 161 -17.25 -12.56 32.86
C GLY A 161 -16.15 -11.58 32.39
N VAL A 162 -16.38 -10.83 31.32
CA VAL A 162 -15.43 -9.85 30.79
C VAL A 162 -15.51 -8.57 31.63
N LYS A 163 -14.36 -8.04 32.05
CA LYS A 163 -14.31 -6.79 32.82
C LYS A 163 -14.76 -5.60 31.95
N PRO A 164 -15.46 -4.59 32.53
CA PRO A 164 -15.98 -3.45 31.77
C PRO A 164 -14.95 -2.73 30.88
N ARG A 165 -13.71 -2.58 31.37
CA ARG A 165 -12.60 -1.94 30.61
C ARG A 165 -12.17 -2.79 29.42
N ASP A 166 -12.22 -4.10 29.52
CA ASP A 166 -11.83 -5.01 28.44
C ASP A 166 -12.99 -5.17 27.45
N ALA A 167 -14.24 -5.19 27.94
CA ALA A 167 -15.44 -5.17 27.12
C ALA A 167 -15.51 -3.93 26.19
N GLU A 168 -15.15 -2.76 26.70
CA GLU A 168 -15.15 -1.51 25.92
C GLU A 168 -14.28 -1.57 24.67
N ARG A 169 -13.25 -2.42 24.66
CA ARG A 169 -12.40 -2.63 23.48
C ARG A 169 -13.12 -3.33 22.32
N SER A 170 -14.26 -3.99 22.60
CA SER A 170 -15.06 -4.68 21.60
C SER A 170 -16.18 -3.83 20.99
N LYS A 171 -16.30 -2.54 21.36
CA LYS A 171 -17.34 -1.63 20.82
C LYS A 171 -17.23 -1.41 19.31
N ASN A 172 -16.03 -1.53 18.75
CA ASN A 172 -15.81 -1.49 17.30
C ASN A 172 -16.48 -2.66 16.57
N PHE A 173 -16.56 -3.84 17.20
CA PHE A 173 -17.31 -4.98 16.65
C PHE A 173 -18.82 -4.74 16.71
N PHE A 174 -19.31 -4.02 17.73
CA PHE A 174 -20.70 -3.59 17.75
C PHE A 174 -21.02 -2.67 16.54
N ALA A 175 -20.17 -1.65 16.31
CA ALA A 175 -20.32 -0.78 15.15
C ALA A 175 -20.24 -1.56 13.84
N LEU A 176 -19.32 -2.51 13.71
CA LEU A 176 -19.23 -3.40 12.55
C LEU A 176 -20.50 -4.22 12.32
N GLY A 177 -21.07 -4.78 13.39
CA GLY A 177 -22.30 -5.55 13.34
C GLY A 177 -23.49 -4.71 12.85
N LEU A 178 -23.63 -3.51 13.39
CA LEU A 178 -24.67 -2.56 12.99
C LEU A 178 -24.58 -2.20 11.50
N VAL A 179 -23.38 -1.83 11.02
CA VAL A 179 -23.15 -1.51 9.61
C VAL A 179 -23.36 -2.74 8.72
N SER A 180 -22.98 -3.93 9.20
CA SER A 180 -23.23 -5.18 8.47
C SER A 180 -24.71 -5.45 8.28
N PHE A 181 -25.55 -5.14 9.27
CA PHE A 181 -27.02 -5.21 9.15
C PHE A 181 -27.54 -4.18 8.13
N MET A 182 -27.16 -2.90 8.29
CA MET A 182 -27.62 -1.81 7.44
C MET A 182 -27.39 -2.09 5.95
N TYR A 183 -26.27 -2.74 5.61
CA TYR A 183 -25.83 -2.96 4.23
C TYR A 183 -25.79 -4.44 3.82
N THR A 184 -26.58 -5.26 4.47
CA THR A 184 -26.85 -6.66 4.09
C THR A 184 -25.58 -7.48 3.92
N ARG A 185 -24.62 -7.34 4.86
CA ARG A 185 -23.40 -8.16 4.85
C ARG A 185 -23.61 -9.45 5.63
N PRO A 186 -23.09 -10.60 5.14
CA PRO A 186 -23.22 -11.87 5.82
C PRO A 186 -22.46 -11.88 7.17
N VAL A 187 -23.06 -12.56 8.16
CA VAL A 187 -22.55 -12.64 9.55
C VAL A 187 -21.41 -13.65 9.67
N ASP A 188 -21.59 -14.86 9.10
CA ASP A 188 -20.70 -16.00 9.31
C ASP A 188 -19.23 -15.73 9.00
N PRO A 189 -18.86 -15.08 7.87
CA PRO A 189 -17.46 -14.81 7.57
C PRO A 189 -16.74 -13.95 8.62
N THR A 190 -17.48 -13.05 9.29
CA THR A 190 -16.91 -12.23 10.37
C THR A 190 -16.76 -13.04 11.65
N ILE A 191 -17.71 -13.90 11.98
CA ILE A 191 -17.66 -14.78 13.15
C ILE A 191 -16.48 -15.77 13.02
N ASP A 192 -16.31 -16.38 11.86
CA ASP A 192 -15.20 -17.32 11.58
C ASP A 192 -13.85 -16.62 11.71
N TRP A 193 -13.71 -15.42 11.14
CA TRP A 193 -12.50 -14.63 11.25
C TRP A 193 -12.18 -14.18 12.69
N ILE A 194 -13.21 -13.85 13.50
CA ILE A 194 -13.02 -13.54 14.92
C ILE A 194 -12.46 -14.77 15.64
N THR A 195 -12.97 -15.98 15.32
CA THR A 195 -12.47 -17.25 15.87
C THR A 195 -11.01 -17.46 15.50
N GLU A 196 -10.67 -17.32 14.23
CA GLU A 196 -9.30 -17.51 13.75
C GLU A 196 -8.32 -16.52 14.40
N LYS A 197 -8.69 -15.26 14.45
CA LYS A 197 -7.82 -14.19 14.93
C LYS A 197 -7.64 -14.15 16.45
N PHE A 198 -8.70 -14.43 17.19
CA PHE A 198 -8.75 -14.26 18.66
C PHE A 198 -8.88 -15.56 19.44
N GLY A 199 -8.97 -16.72 18.75
CA GLY A 199 -9.16 -18.04 19.39
C GLY A 199 -8.08 -18.46 20.39
N GLY A 200 -6.94 -17.75 20.42
CA GLY A 200 -5.93 -17.90 21.48
C GLY A 200 -6.34 -17.28 22.84
N ASN A 201 -7.47 -16.54 22.89
CA ASN A 201 -8.02 -15.94 24.11
C ASN A 201 -9.55 -16.02 24.09
N GLU A 202 -10.10 -17.05 24.74
CA GLU A 202 -11.53 -17.36 24.76
C GLU A 202 -12.42 -16.18 25.20
N LEU A 203 -11.97 -15.37 26.18
CA LEU A 203 -12.75 -14.22 26.65
C LEU A 203 -12.81 -13.10 25.62
N VAL A 204 -11.71 -12.82 24.92
CA VAL A 204 -11.66 -11.79 23.87
C VAL A 204 -12.46 -12.24 22.66
N GLU A 205 -12.34 -13.49 22.26
CA GLU A 205 -13.13 -14.08 21.18
C GLU A 205 -14.62 -13.97 21.47
N ALA A 206 -15.06 -14.43 22.67
CA ALA A 206 -16.45 -14.39 23.08
C ALA A 206 -16.99 -12.95 23.13
N ALA A 207 -16.22 -12.00 23.69
CA ALA A 207 -16.60 -10.60 23.74
C ALA A 207 -16.79 -9.98 22.35
N ASN A 208 -15.87 -10.24 21.43
CA ASN A 208 -15.93 -9.69 20.08
C ASN A 208 -17.10 -10.28 19.28
N LYS A 209 -17.34 -11.60 19.38
CA LYS A 209 -18.51 -12.24 18.75
C LYS A 209 -19.83 -11.71 19.32
N ALA A 210 -19.95 -11.64 20.64
CA ALA A 210 -21.15 -11.15 21.30
C ALA A 210 -21.43 -9.69 20.91
N SER A 211 -20.40 -8.85 20.88
CA SER A 211 -20.53 -7.43 20.49
C SER A 211 -20.94 -7.28 19.03
N PHE A 212 -20.36 -8.05 18.11
CA PHE A 212 -20.74 -8.04 16.70
C PHE A 212 -22.19 -8.45 16.49
N LEU A 213 -22.60 -9.56 17.09
CA LEU A 213 -23.99 -10.05 16.99
C LEU A 213 -24.97 -9.05 17.65
N ALA A 214 -24.58 -8.41 18.76
CA ALA A 214 -25.41 -7.41 19.42
C ALA A 214 -25.62 -6.18 18.52
N GLY A 215 -24.59 -5.70 17.82
CA GLY A 215 -24.72 -4.61 16.87
C GLY A 215 -25.60 -4.97 15.68
N PHE A 216 -25.46 -6.18 15.14
CA PHE A 216 -26.31 -6.70 14.06
C PHE A 216 -27.77 -6.78 14.50
N ASN A 217 -28.05 -7.38 15.64
CA ASN A 217 -29.41 -7.52 16.19
C ASN A 217 -30.01 -6.19 16.62
N PHE A 218 -29.18 -5.24 17.06
CA PHE A 218 -29.64 -3.87 17.33
C PHE A 218 -30.22 -3.23 16.08
N GLY A 219 -29.52 -3.38 14.94
CA GLY A 219 -30.03 -2.93 13.66
C GLY A 219 -31.37 -3.57 13.28
N GLU A 220 -31.51 -4.89 13.52
CA GLU A 220 -32.72 -5.64 13.20
C GLU A 220 -33.91 -5.27 14.08
N THR A 221 -33.67 -4.93 15.35
CA THR A 221 -34.73 -4.75 16.35
C THR A 221 -35.13 -3.30 16.59
N THR A 222 -34.35 -2.34 16.07
CA THR A 222 -34.61 -0.93 16.28
C THR A 222 -35.18 -0.26 15.02
N GLU A 223 -36.28 0.49 15.19
CA GLU A 223 -36.89 1.27 14.09
C GLU A 223 -36.02 2.47 13.66
N ALA A 224 -35.04 2.87 14.51
CA ALA A 224 -34.17 4.02 14.24
C ALA A 224 -33.23 3.80 13.02
N VAL A 225 -32.88 2.55 12.72
CA VAL A 225 -32.01 2.18 11.59
C VAL A 225 -32.74 2.31 10.26
N GLY A 226 -34.07 2.05 10.24
CA GLY A 226 -34.89 2.11 9.03
C GLY A 226 -34.58 0.99 8.02
N ASP A 227 -34.57 1.34 6.75
CA ASP A 227 -34.42 0.37 5.66
C ASP A 227 -32.99 -0.21 5.57
N ARG A 228 -32.90 -1.46 5.11
CA ARG A 228 -31.66 -2.12 4.76
C ARG A 228 -31.35 -1.88 3.30
N TYR A 229 -30.07 -1.65 3.01
CA TYR A 229 -29.59 -1.46 1.65
C TYR A 229 -28.68 -2.61 1.21
N GLU A 230 -28.60 -2.82 -0.09
CA GLU A 230 -27.72 -3.82 -0.69
C GLU A 230 -26.93 -3.20 -1.83
N VAL A 231 -25.61 -3.48 -1.85
CA VAL A 231 -24.77 -3.28 -3.04
C VAL A 231 -24.52 -4.65 -3.64
N LYS A 232 -25.04 -4.90 -4.86
CA LYS A 232 -24.93 -6.18 -5.54
C LYS A 232 -23.49 -6.51 -5.92
N PRO A 233 -23.12 -7.79 -6.15
CA PRO A 233 -21.82 -8.17 -6.67
C PRO A 233 -21.52 -7.48 -8.00
N ALA A 234 -20.25 -7.04 -8.15
CA ALA A 234 -19.76 -6.42 -9.37
C ALA A 234 -19.56 -7.45 -10.49
N LYS A 235 -19.73 -7.02 -11.74
CA LYS A 235 -19.46 -7.86 -12.91
C LYS A 235 -17.97 -7.90 -13.23
N LEU A 236 -17.19 -8.52 -12.35
CA LEU A 236 -15.75 -8.69 -12.52
C LEU A 236 -15.45 -9.82 -13.53
N PRO A 237 -14.31 -9.78 -14.25
CA PRO A 237 -13.86 -10.90 -15.07
C PRO A 237 -13.77 -12.20 -14.26
N ALA A 238 -14.01 -13.35 -14.90
CA ALA A 238 -13.86 -14.64 -14.24
C ALA A 238 -12.40 -14.88 -13.81
N GLY A 239 -12.18 -15.39 -12.61
CA GLY A 239 -10.84 -15.65 -12.08
C GLY A 239 -10.85 -15.91 -10.57
N GLU A 240 -9.67 -16.13 -10.03
CA GLU A 240 -9.43 -16.23 -8.59
C GLU A 240 -8.98 -14.87 -8.07
N TYR A 241 -9.65 -14.36 -7.03
CA TYR A 241 -9.40 -13.01 -6.51
C TYR A 241 -8.93 -13.04 -5.07
N THR A 242 -8.08 -12.10 -4.72
CA THR A 242 -7.77 -11.73 -3.34
C THR A 242 -7.82 -10.21 -3.19
N SER A 243 -8.08 -9.72 -1.99
CA SER A 243 -7.89 -8.30 -1.67
C SER A 243 -6.42 -8.05 -1.39
N ILE A 244 -5.82 -7.05 -2.02
CA ILE A 244 -4.39 -6.77 -1.88
C ILE A 244 -4.11 -5.29 -1.70
N THR A 245 -3.17 -4.94 -0.81
CA THR A 245 -2.64 -3.58 -0.69
C THR A 245 -1.46 -3.37 -1.63
N GLY A 246 -1.20 -2.13 -2.04
CA GLY A 246 -0.12 -1.84 -2.97
C GLY A 246 1.27 -2.23 -2.45
N ASN A 247 1.57 -2.04 -1.17
CA ASN A 247 2.84 -2.47 -0.60
C ASN A 247 3.01 -4.00 -0.61
N THR A 248 1.94 -4.75 -0.35
CA THR A 248 1.96 -6.21 -0.47
C THR A 248 2.13 -6.63 -1.93
N ALA A 249 1.41 -6.00 -2.85
CA ALA A 249 1.54 -6.25 -4.29
C ALA A 249 2.95 -5.96 -4.81
N LEU A 250 3.56 -4.83 -4.40
CA LEU A 250 4.95 -4.50 -4.70
C LEU A 250 5.91 -5.58 -4.20
N ALA A 251 5.77 -5.98 -2.93
CA ALA A 251 6.62 -7.01 -2.35
C ALA A 251 6.51 -8.33 -3.11
N TRP A 252 5.30 -8.78 -3.43
CA TRP A 252 5.08 -10.01 -4.20
C TRP A 252 5.57 -9.90 -5.64
N GLY A 253 5.42 -8.71 -6.26
CA GLY A 253 6.00 -8.43 -7.58
C GLY A 253 7.53 -8.51 -7.59
N ILE A 254 8.20 -8.02 -6.53
CA ILE A 254 9.66 -8.17 -6.37
C ILE A 254 10.04 -9.65 -6.21
N VAL A 255 9.30 -10.42 -5.40
CA VAL A 255 9.51 -11.88 -5.27
C VAL A 255 9.38 -12.56 -6.63
N ALA A 256 8.29 -12.30 -7.34
CA ALA A 256 8.04 -12.86 -8.67
C ALA A 256 9.15 -12.49 -9.66
N ALA A 257 9.57 -11.22 -9.68
CA ALA A 257 10.65 -10.76 -10.54
C ALA A 257 11.98 -11.48 -10.27
N GLY A 258 12.33 -11.70 -8.99
CA GLY A 258 13.53 -12.47 -8.64
C GLY A 258 13.47 -13.92 -9.12
N GLN A 259 12.31 -14.58 -9.02
CA GLN A 259 12.10 -15.95 -9.51
C GLN A 259 12.15 -16.01 -11.03
N LEU A 260 11.49 -15.09 -11.74
CA LEU A 260 11.52 -14.98 -13.20
C LEU A 260 12.93 -14.69 -13.74
N ALA A 261 13.69 -13.83 -13.03
CA ALA A 261 15.07 -13.52 -13.37
C ALA A 261 16.07 -14.62 -12.99
N LYS A 262 15.66 -15.59 -12.17
CA LYS A 262 16.52 -16.63 -11.55
C LYS A 262 17.65 -16.04 -10.73
N LEU A 263 17.39 -14.94 -10.02
CA LEU A 263 18.35 -14.22 -9.21
C LEU A 263 17.94 -14.24 -7.72
N PRO A 264 18.90 -14.39 -6.80
CA PRO A 264 18.66 -14.10 -5.41
C PRO A 264 18.38 -12.59 -5.23
N ILE A 265 17.50 -12.26 -4.29
CA ILE A 265 17.11 -10.87 -4.01
C ILE A 265 17.84 -10.38 -2.76
N THR A 266 18.38 -9.17 -2.79
CA THR A 266 18.87 -8.48 -1.60
C THR A 266 18.19 -7.12 -1.48
N LEU A 267 17.36 -6.98 -0.43
CA LEU A 267 16.78 -5.71 -0.03
C LEU A 267 17.67 -5.04 1.02
N GLY A 268 18.24 -3.89 0.68
CA GLY A 268 18.83 -2.94 1.64
C GLY A 268 17.82 -1.82 1.91
N SER A 269 17.33 -1.71 3.14
CA SER A 269 16.31 -0.72 3.49
C SER A 269 16.58 -0.07 4.84
N TYR A 270 16.11 1.16 5.00
CA TYR A 270 16.01 1.87 6.27
C TYR A 270 14.52 2.17 6.53
N PRO A 271 14.02 1.94 7.77
CA PRO A 271 12.60 2.09 8.06
C PRO A 271 12.11 3.53 7.85
N ILE A 272 11.12 3.68 7.00
CA ILE A 272 10.45 4.95 6.73
C ILE A 272 9.00 4.70 6.32
N THR A 273 8.05 5.43 6.93
CA THR A 273 6.63 5.39 6.56
C THR A 273 6.42 6.08 5.20
N PRO A 274 5.66 5.49 4.26
CA PRO A 274 4.92 4.22 4.35
C PRO A 274 5.65 3.01 3.75
N ALA A 275 6.93 3.11 3.38
CA ALA A 275 7.67 2.06 2.67
C ALA A 275 8.07 0.84 3.53
N SER A 276 8.02 0.95 4.87
CA SER A 276 8.50 -0.11 5.77
C SER A 276 7.75 -1.43 5.64
N ASP A 277 6.49 -1.41 5.22
CA ASP A 277 5.68 -2.62 5.09
C ASP A 277 6.21 -3.56 3.99
N ILE A 278 6.88 -3.02 2.97
CA ILE A 278 7.56 -3.83 1.94
C ILE A 278 8.69 -4.66 2.58
N LEU A 279 9.49 -4.05 3.48
CA LEU A 279 10.54 -4.77 4.21
C LEU A 279 9.92 -5.89 5.09
N HIS A 280 8.85 -5.56 5.81
CA HIS A 280 8.16 -6.52 6.67
C HIS A 280 7.59 -7.68 5.84
N GLU A 281 6.96 -7.41 4.70
CA GLU A 281 6.40 -8.43 3.83
C GLU A 281 7.49 -9.32 3.23
N LEU A 282 8.52 -8.74 2.62
CA LEU A 282 9.63 -9.50 2.03
C LEU A 282 10.37 -10.37 3.05
N SER A 283 10.43 -9.95 4.33
CA SER A 283 11.07 -10.73 5.39
C SER A 283 10.39 -12.08 5.68
N LYS A 284 9.13 -12.25 5.28
CA LYS A 284 8.36 -13.50 5.40
C LYS A 284 8.74 -14.52 4.30
N HIS A 285 9.30 -14.06 3.19
CA HIS A 285 9.53 -14.84 1.97
C HIS A 285 10.98 -15.31 1.77
N LYS A 286 11.71 -15.55 2.87
CA LYS A 286 13.14 -15.98 2.84
C LYS A 286 13.39 -17.25 2.00
N HIS A 287 12.41 -18.14 1.94
CA HIS A 287 12.48 -19.40 1.17
C HIS A 287 12.56 -19.19 -0.36
N PHE A 288 12.25 -17.98 -0.86
CA PHE A 288 12.48 -17.60 -2.25
C PHE A 288 13.86 -16.98 -2.52
N GLY A 289 14.83 -17.17 -1.62
CA GLY A 289 16.20 -16.63 -1.80
C GLY A 289 16.31 -15.14 -1.48
N ILE A 290 15.40 -14.61 -0.65
CA ILE A 290 15.37 -13.19 -0.30
C ILE A 290 16.19 -12.93 0.96
N ARG A 291 17.05 -11.93 0.90
CA ARG A 291 17.78 -11.36 2.03
C ARG A 291 17.28 -9.94 2.28
N THR A 292 16.74 -9.72 3.46
CA THR A 292 16.32 -8.38 3.91
C THR A 292 17.32 -7.90 4.95
N VAL A 293 17.84 -6.69 4.74
CA VAL A 293 18.80 -6.06 5.65
C VAL A 293 18.32 -4.66 5.99
N GLN A 294 18.12 -4.42 7.28
CA GLN A 294 17.88 -3.08 7.79
C GLN A 294 19.26 -2.42 7.99
N ALA A 295 19.50 -1.35 7.25
CA ALA A 295 20.70 -0.53 7.36
C ALA A 295 20.57 0.52 8.46
N GLU A 296 21.67 1.21 8.77
CA GLU A 296 21.68 2.30 9.75
C GLU A 296 21.08 3.60 9.24
N ASP A 297 21.10 3.81 7.90
CA ASP A 297 20.50 4.95 7.20
C ASP A 297 20.21 4.61 5.72
N GLU A 298 19.65 5.57 4.98
CA GLU A 298 19.28 5.42 3.57
C GLU A 298 20.51 5.28 2.66
N ILE A 299 21.63 5.91 3.00
CA ILE A 299 22.88 5.86 2.20
C ILE A 299 23.49 4.46 2.29
N ALA A 300 23.60 3.91 3.50
CA ALA A 300 24.04 2.54 3.70
C ALA A 300 23.10 1.54 3.02
N ALA A 301 21.79 1.76 3.10
CA ALA A 301 20.79 0.87 2.51
C ALA A 301 20.95 0.72 0.99
N ILE A 302 21.07 1.81 0.25
CA ILE A 302 21.27 1.75 -1.21
C ILE A 302 22.67 1.21 -1.56
N GLY A 303 23.70 1.53 -0.78
CA GLY A 303 25.06 1.00 -0.95
C GLY A 303 25.09 -0.53 -0.86
N MET A 304 24.34 -1.10 0.09
CA MET A 304 24.20 -2.56 0.23
C MET A 304 23.49 -3.19 -0.98
N ALA A 305 22.40 -2.57 -1.46
CA ALA A 305 21.67 -3.04 -2.63
C ALA A 305 22.55 -2.99 -3.90
N LEU A 306 23.32 -1.91 -4.09
CA LEU A 306 24.22 -1.76 -5.23
C LEU A 306 25.38 -2.78 -5.17
N GLY A 307 25.96 -3.01 -3.98
CA GLY A 307 26.97 -4.04 -3.78
C GLY A 307 26.45 -5.45 -4.06
N ALA A 308 25.20 -5.73 -3.70
CA ALA A 308 24.54 -6.99 -4.03
C ALA A 308 24.32 -7.15 -5.54
N ALA A 309 23.94 -6.07 -6.24
CA ALA A 309 23.81 -6.08 -7.71
C ALA A 309 25.16 -6.34 -8.38
N PHE A 310 26.26 -5.77 -7.87
CA PHE A 310 27.59 -6.09 -8.36
C PHE A 310 27.95 -7.57 -8.20
N ALA A 311 27.48 -8.21 -7.12
CA ALA A 311 27.68 -9.62 -6.84
C ALA A 311 26.70 -10.57 -7.57
N GLY A 312 25.86 -10.08 -8.48
CA GLY A 312 24.93 -10.89 -9.27
C GLY A 312 23.58 -11.14 -8.63
N HIS A 313 23.16 -10.34 -7.64
CA HIS A 313 21.82 -10.38 -7.07
C HIS A 313 20.89 -9.34 -7.71
N LEU A 314 19.60 -9.51 -7.56
CA LEU A 314 18.66 -8.41 -7.73
C LEU A 314 18.77 -7.49 -6.50
N GLY A 315 19.43 -6.34 -6.69
CA GLY A 315 19.55 -5.30 -5.68
C GLY A 315 18.30 -4.45 -5.62
N VAL A 316 17.70 -4.34 -4.42
CA VAL A 316 16.47 -3.57 -4.18
C VAL A 316 16.68 -2.64 -2.99
N THR A 317 16.19 -1.42 -3.06
CA THR A 317 16.09 -0.51 -1.92
C THR A 317 14.73 0.18 -1.92
N THR A 318 14.16 0.37 -0.73
CA THR A 318 12.85 1.02 -0.56
C THR A 318 12.99 2.27 0.29
N THR A 319 12.21 3.30 -0.02
CA THR A 319 12.26 4.59 0.69
C THR A 319 11.00 5.43 0.43
N SER A 320 11.04 6.69 0.84
CA SER A 320 10.10 7.77 0.55
C SER A 320 10.90 9.02 0.20
N GLY A 321 10.28 10.09 -0.26
CA GLY A 321 10.91 11.30 -0.77
C GLY A 321 12.19 11.78 -0.08
N PRO A 322 12.23 11.95 1.26
CA PRO A 322 13.47 12.34 1.94
C PRO A 322 14.63 11.38 1.69
N GLY A 323 14.35 10.08 1.64
CA GLY A 323 15.36 9.08 1.38
C GLY A 323 15.79 9.02 -0.08
N VAL A 324 14.94 9.38 -1.05
CA VAL A 324 15.35 9.54 -2.46
C VAL A 324 16.43 10.60 -2.57
N ALA A 325 16.27 11.72 -1.86
CA ALA A 325 17.28 12.77 -1.81
C ALA A 325 18.61 12.28 -1.26
N LEU A 326 18.61 11.51 -0.15
CA LEU A 326 19.80 10.94 0.46
C LEU A 326 20.48 9.85 -0.39
N LYS A 327 19.70 9.16 -1.24
CA LYS A 327 20.19 8.10 -2.13
C LYS A 327 20.72 8.63 -3.49
N SER A 328 20.59 9.92 -3.76
CA SER A 328 20.86 10.55 -5.07
C SER A 328 22.28 10.27 -5.58
N GLU A 329 23.31 10.38 -4.73
CA GLU A 329 24.70 10.12 -5.12
C GLU A 329 24.89 8.67 -5.54
N THR A 330 24.49 7.70 -4.72
CA THR A 330 24.64 6.28 -5.03
C THR A 330 23.80 5.85 -6.23
N THR A 331 22.66 6.52 -6.47
CA THR A 331 21.85 6.32 -7.70
C THR A 331 22.63 6.80 -8.93
N SER A 332 23.32 7.96 -8.84
CA SER A 332 24.22 8.44 -9.90
C SER A 332 25.39 7.50 -10.14
N LEU A 333 25.98 6.96 -9.05
CA LEU A 333 27.01 5.93 -9.14
C LEU A 333 26.49 4.70 -9.89
N ALA A 334 25.28 4.21 -9.57
CA ALA A 334 24.68 3.06 -10.25
C ALA A 334 24.50 3.29 -11.77
N VAL A 335 24.11 4.51 -12.17
CA VAL A 335 24.07 4.92 -13.60
C VAL A 335 25.49 4.88 -14.20
N SER A 336 26.48 5.43 -13.52
CA SER A 336 27.85 5.49 -14.02
C SER A 336 28.51 4.12 -14.18
N ILE A 337 28.29 3.20 -13.23
CA ILE A 337 28.87 1.84 -13.29
C ILE A 337 27.98 0.84 -14.00
N GLU A 338 26.80 1.25 -14.42
CA GLU A 338 25.83 0.47 -15.20
C GLU A 338 25.48 -0.87 -14.53
N LEU A 339 24.98 -0.78 -13.31
CA LEU A 339 24.45 -1.93 -12.58
C LEU A 339 22.92 -1.83 -12.42
N PRO A 340 22.23 -2.98 -12.54
CA PRO A 340 20.78 -3.00 -12.30
C PRO A 340 20.49 -2.75 -10.82
N LEU A 341 19.57 -1.86 -10.55
CA LEU A 341 19.12 -1.54 -9.19
C LEU A 341 17.65 -1.13 -9.23
N LEU A 342 16.83 -1.69 -8.34
CA LEU A 342 15.46 -1.22 -8.14
C LEU A 342 15.40 -0.31 -6.91
N LEU A 343 15.06 0.96 -7.13
CA LEU A 343 14.74 1.92 -6.08
C LEU A 343 13.23 2.13 -6.05
N VAL A 344 12.56 1.70 -4.99
CA VAL A 344 11.12 1.89 -4.78
C VAL A 344 10.91 3.13 -3.91
N ASP A 345 10.20 4.11 -4.43
CA ASP A 345 9.82 5.33 -3.74
C ASP A 345 8.32 5.33 -3.46
N ILE A 346 7.96 5.24 -2.18
CA ILE A 346 6.59 5.37 -1.72
C ILE A 346 6.39 6.81 -1.28
N GLN A 347 5.86 7.63 -2.17
CA GLN A 347 5.74 9.08 -2.01
C GLN A 347 4.81 9.46 -0.84
N ARG A 348 5.15 10.54 -0.17
CA ARG A 348 4.37 11.14 0.92
C ARG A 348 4.52 12.64 0.94
N GLY A 349 3.66 13.35 1.69
CA GLY A 349 3.72 14.81 1.81
C GLY A 349 5.09 15.31 2.30
N GLY A 350 5.70 16.18 1.51
CA GLY A 350 6.96 16.88 1.80
C GLY A 350 6.71 18.31 2.33
N PRO A 351 7.75 19.16 2.40
CA PRO A 351 9.18 18.86 2.22
C PRO A 351 9.84 18.23 3.47
N SER A 352 11.05 17.68 3.32
CA SER A 352 11.84 17.00 4.37
C SER A 352 11.08 15.80 4.95
N THR A 353 11.00 15.66 6.28
CA THR A 353 10.21 14.59 6.91
C THR A 353 8.71 14.75 6.69
N GLY A 354 8.26 15.96 6.42
CA GLY A 354 6.92 16.32 5.95
C GLY A 354 5.77 15.74 6.74
N LEU A 355 4.86 15.09 6.02
CA LEU A 355 3.65 14.47 6.53
C LEU A 355 3.70 12.94 6.31
N PRO A 356 4.31 12.17 7.23
CA PRO A 356 4.61 10.75 7.01
C PRO A 356 3.42 9.87 6.65
N THR A 357 2.23 10.22 7.13
CA THR A 357 0.99 9.44 6.96
C THR A 357 0.04 10.02 5.91
N LYS A 358 0.44 11.11 5.25
CA LYS A 358 -0.42 11.78 4.25
C LYS A 358 0.12 11.54 2.84
N THR A 359 -0.78 11.16 1.96
CA THR A 359 -0.50 10.93 0.54
C THR A 359 -0.13 12.23 -0.15
N ASP A 360 0.93 12.16 -0.94
CA ASP A 360 1.32 13.19 -1.91
C ASP A 360 2.12 12.49 -3.02
N ALA A 361 2.05 12.99 -4.25
CA ALA A 361 2.79 12.49 -5.41
C ALA A 361 3.78 13.55 -5.91
N SER A 362 4.58 14.12 -4.99
CA SER A 362 5.46 15.27 -5.25
C SER A 362 6.88 14.91 -5.67
N ASP A 363 7.25 13.63 -5.68
CA ASP A 363 8.64 13.20 -5.86
C ASP A 363 9.06 12.99 -7.33
N LEU A 364 8.14 13.14 -8.30
CA LEU A 364 8.44 12.94 -9.73
C LEU A 364 9.62 13.81 -10.21
N ASN A 365 9.68 15.08 -9.83
CA ASN A 365 10.74 15.98 -10.27
C ASN A 365 12.11 15.60 -9.67
N ILE A 366 12.17 15.18 -8.40
CA ILE A 366 13.42 14.70 -7.82
C ILE A 366 13.84 13.37 -8.45
N ALA A 367 12.88 12.48 -8.77
CA ALA A 367 13.17 11.24 -9.48
C ALA A 367 13.71 11.49 -10.89
N LEU A 368 13.18 12.48 -11.63
CA LEU A 368 13.65 12.83 -12.98
C LEU A 368 14.97 13.60 -12.97
N TYR A 369 15.11 14.60 -12.11
CA TYR A 369 16.16 15.61 -12.21
C TYR A 369 17.03 15.76 -10.94
N GLY A 370 16.73 15.02 -9.87
CA GLY A 370 17.38 15.19 -8.55
C GLY A 370 18.78 14.59 -8.43
N ARG A 371 19.47 14.34 -9.52
CA ARG A 371 20.86 13.84 -9.53
C ARG A 371 21.80 14.89 -10.10
N HIS A 372 23.08 14.82 -9.73
CA HIS A 372 24.09 15.70 -10.30
C HIS A 372 24.68 15.11 -11.60
N GLY A 373 25.07 15.98 -12.53
CA GLY A 373 25.54 15.58 -13.85
C GLY A 373 24.46 14.94 -14.72
N GLU A 374 24.85 14.47 -15.90
CA GLU A 374 23.97 13.77 -16.85
C GLU A 374 23.82 12.28 -16.44
N ALA A 375 22.90 12.03 -15.54
CA ALA A 375 22.61 10.69 -15.01
C ALA A 375 21.12 10.30 -15.24
N PRO A 376 20.68 10.15 -16.51
CA PRO A 376 19.32 9.76 -16.82
C PRO A 376 19.04 8.33 -16.39
N LEU A 377 17.81 8.06 -15.98
CA LEU A 377 17.33 6.72 -15.65
C LEU A 377 15.82 6.60 -15.93
N PRO A 378 15.32 5.37 -16.15
CA PRO A 378 13.90 5.14 -16.35
C PRO A 378 13.13 5.22 -15.04
N ILE A 379 11.88 5.70 -15.14
CA ILE A 379 10.93 5.78 -14.04
C ILE A 379 9.69 5.01 -14.44
N VAL A 380 9.24 4.13 -13.55
CA VAL A 380 7.97 3.40 -13.65
C VAL A 380 7.06 3.89 -12.54
N ALA A 381 5.80 4.20 -12.85
CA ALA A 381 4.81 4.59 -11.85
C ALA A 381 3.67 3.58 -11.79
N ALA A 382 3.34 3.14 -10.58
CA ALA A 382 2.14 2.35 -10.34
C ALA A 382 0.90 3.25 -10.34
N TYR A 383 -0.28 2.71 -10.70
CA TYR A 383 -1.51 3.48 -10.79
C TYR A 383 -2.69 2.87 -10.02
N THR A 384 -2.60 1.62 -9.57
CA THR A 384 -3.53 1.00 -8.60
C THR A 384 -2.79 0.07 -7.64
N PRO A 385 -3.37 -0.29 -6.49
CA PRO A 385 -2.75 -1.24 -5.55
C PRO A 385 -2.38 -2.58 -6.21
N ALA A 386 -3.27 -3.20 -6.95
CA ALA A 386 -3.01 -4.50 -7.61
C ALA A 386 -1.97 -4.37 -8.74
N GLN A 387 -1.96 -3.24 -9.47
CA GLN A 387 -1.02 -3.01 -10.55
C GLN A 387 0.43 -2.83 -10.03
N CYS A 388 0.62 -2.50 -8.76
CA CYS A 388 1.93 -2.47 -8.13
C CYS A 388 2.73 -3.77 -8.32
N PHE A 389 2.06 -4.93 -8.38
CA PHE A 389 2.69 -6.22 -8.70
C PHE A 389 3.36 -6.23 -10.07
N HIS A 390 2.64 -5.81 -11.08
CA HIS A 390 3.15 -5.76 -12.46
C HIS A 390 4.17 -4.66 -12.68
N ALA A 391 3.99 -3.50 -12.02
CA ALA A 391 4.94 -2.39 -12.05
C ALA A 391 6.32 -2.80 -11.49
N ALA A 392 6.34 -3.60 -10.42
CA ALA A 392 7.58 -4.13 -9.86
C ALA A 392 8.31 -5.07 -10.84
N ILE A 393 7.59 -5.98 -11.49
CA ILE A 393 8.16 -6.87 -12.51
C ILE A 393 8.70 -6.07 -13.69
N GLU A 394 7.97 -5.07 -14.18
CA GLU A 394 8.39 -4.24 -15.30
C GLU A 394 9.62 -3.40 -14.97
N ALA A 395 9.66 -2.78 -13.79
CA ALA A 395 10.81 -2.02 -13.35
C ALA A 395 12.08 -2.90 -13.25
N VAL A 396 11.93 -4.12 -12.73
CA VAL A 396 13.03 -5.11 -12.69
C VAL A 396 13.43 -5.55 -14.09
N ARG A 397 12.46 -5.82 -14.98
CA ARG A 397 12.73 -6.18 -16.40
C ARG A 397 13.60 -5.13 -17.07
N ILE A 398 13.24 -3.86 -16.91
CA ILE A 398 14.01 -2.75 -17.48
C ILE A 398 15.41 -2.70 -16.85
N ALA A 399 15.51 -2.73 -15.52
CA ALA A 399 16.79 -2.67 -14.82
C ALA A 399 17.76 -3.78 -15.29
N LEU A 400 17.25 -5.01 -15.39
CA LEU A 400 18.05 -6.16 -15.80
C LEU A 400 18.42 -6.15 -17.28
N LYS A 401 17.47 -5.79 -18.16
CA LYS A 401 17.71 -5.77 -19.61
C LYS A 401 18.73 -4.70 -20.01
N TYR A 402 18.62 -3.51 -19.42
CA TYR A 402 19.44 -2.35 -19.82
C TYR A 402 20.63 -2.07 -18.89
N ARG A 403 20.80 -2.84 -17.81
CA ARG A 403 21.86 -2.66 -16.80
C ARG A 403 21.89 -1.21 -16.29
N THR A 404 20.77 -0.76 -15.76
CA THR A 404 20.58 0.61 -15.25
C THR A 404 19.74 0.59 -13.99
N PRO A 405 19.93 1.53 -13.05
CA PRO A 405 18.96 1.69 -11.98
C PRO A 405 17.61 2.14 -12.54
N VAL A 406 16.53 1.72 -11.89
CA VAL A 406 15.14 2.12 -12.17
C VAL A 406 14.51 2.62 -10.89
N ILE A 407 13.83 3.78 -10.94
CA ILE A 407 12.97 4.24 -9.86
C ILE A 407 11.55 3.79 -10.14
N LEU A 408 10.92 3.14 -9.16
CA LEU A 408 9.51 2.80 -9.17
C LEU A 408 8.79 3.72 -8.19
N LEU A 409 7.87 4.54 -8.70
CA LEU A 409 7.04 5.44 -7.93
C LEU A 409 5.71 4.76 -7.55
N SER A 410 5.40 4.80 -6.28
CA SER A 410 4.09 4.59 -5.69
C SER A 410 3.83 5.75 -4.73
N ASP A 411 2.75 5.72 -3.97
CA ASP A 411 2.43 6.73 -2.96
C ASP A 411 1.70 6.13 -1.76
N GLY A 412 1.48 6.94 -0.73
CA GLY A 412 0.85 6.50 0.51
C GLY A 412 -0.58 5.97 0.33
N TYR A 413 -1.33 6.45 -0.66
CA TYR A 413 -2.66 5.93 -0.98
C TYR A 413 -2.56 4.54 -1.59
N LEU A 414 -1.80 4.37 -2.66
CA LEU A 414 -1.61 3.07 -3.31
C LEU A 414 -1.02 2.04 -2.34
N ALA A 415 -0.04 2.46 -1.54
CA ALA A 415 0.67 1.58 -0.61
C ALA A 415 -0.25 0.93 0.42
N ASN A 416 -1.17 1.72 0.99
CA ASN A 416 -2.04 1.31 2.10
C ASN A 416 -3.47 0.96 1.64
N GLY A 417 -3.91 1.51 0.51
CA GLY A 417 -5.19 1.19 -0.10
C GLY A 417 -5.23 -0.24 -0.63
N SER A 418 -6.42 -0.84 -0.63
CA SER A 418 -6.64 -2.19 -1.17
C SER A 418 -7.71 -2.19 -2.25
N GLU A 419 -7.60 -3.16 -3.15
CA GLU A 419 -8.58 -3.46 -4.19
C GLU A 419 -8.65 -4.97 -4.44
N PRO A 420 -9.70 -5.50 -5.11
CA PRO A 420 -9.73 -6.88 -5.58
C PRO A 420 -8.66 -7.09 -6.67
N TRP A 421 -7.80 -8.08 -6.47
CA TRP A 421 -6.78 -8.47 -7.42
C TRP A 421 -7.06 -9.85 -8.01
N ASN A 422 -7.23 -9.90 -9.33
CA ASN A 422 -7.30 -11.15 -10.06
C ASN A 422 -5.90 -11.75 -10.16
N LEU A 423 -5.69 -12.93 -9.57
CA LEU A 423 -4.40 -13.60 -9.54
C LEU A 423 -3.96 -13.94 -10.97
N PRO A 424 -2.78 -13.44 -11.42
CA PRO A 424 -2.29 -13.76 -12.76
C PRO A 424 -1.83 -15.22 -12.83
N SER A 425 -2.04 -15.86 -13.98
CA SER A 425 -1.37 -17.13 -14.27
C SER A 425 0.14 -16.91 -14.35
N VAL A 426 0.92 -17.82 -13.77
CA VAL A 426 2.40 -17.78 -13.84
C VAL A 426 2.89 -17.77 -15.30
N ASP A 427 2.21 -18.50 -16.18
CA ASP A 427 2.55 -18.58 -17.61
C ASP A 427 2.28 -17.26 -18.37
N SER A 428 1.52 -16.35 -17.80
CA SER A 428 1.27 -15.01 -18.38
C SER A 428 2.36 -13.99 -18.05
N LEU A 429 3.27 -14.30 -17.12
CA LEU A 429 4.32 -13.41 -16.71
C LEU A 429 5.51 -13.44 -17.70
N PRO A 430 6.21 -12.29 -17.88
CA PRO A 430 7.30 -12.22 -18.87
C PRO A 430 8.53 -13.01 -18.45
N ASP A 431 9.24 -13.58 -19.41
CA ASP A 431 10.61 -14.09 -19.19
C ASP A 431 11.57 -12.90 -19.07
N ILE A 432 12.16 -12.74 -17.89
CA ILE A 432 13.16 -11.72 -17.58
C ILE A 432 14.48 -12.37 -17.10
N SER A 433 14.70 -13.63 -17.46
CA SER A 433 15.90 -14.38 -17.08
C SER A 433 17.19 -13.68 -17.53
N VAL A 434 18.23 -13.81 -16.73
CA VAL A 434 19.53 -13.16 -16.96
C VAL A 434 20.60 -14.20 -17.19
N ALA A 435 21.43 -13.98 -18.21
CA ALA A 435 22.67 -14.71 -18.40
C ALA A 435 23.86 -13.84 -17.93
N PHE A 436 24.73 -14.42 -17.13
CA PHE A 436 26.02 -13.81 -16.78
C PHE A 436 27.07 -14.11 -17.83
N THR A 437 27.99 -13.16 -18.04
CA THR A 437 29.15 -13.38 -18.90
C THR A 437 30.17 -14.29 -18.18
N THR A 438 30.59 -15.33 -18.85
CA THR A 438 31.51 -16.35 -18.30
C THR A 438 32.82 -16.51 -19.08
N GLU A 439 32.92 -15.85 -20.24
CA GLU A 439 34.05 -15.92 -21.14
C GLU A 439 34.51 -14.52 -21.56
N PRO A 440 35.79 -14.33 -21.95
CA PRO A 440 36.28 -13.12 -22.61
C PRO A 440 35.43 -12.74 -23.81
N ASN A 441 35.31 -11.44 -24.09
CA ASN A 441 34.45 -10.91 -25.15
C ASN A 441 35.17 -10.04 -26.19
N HIS A 442 36.50 -9.95 -26.11
CA HIS A 442 37.31 -9.16 -27.03
C HIS A 442 38.67 -9.82 -27.23
N VAL A 443 39.32 -9.57 -28.38
CA VAL A 443 40.74 -9.94 -28.65
C VAL A 443 41.52 -8.64 -28.79
N ASP A 444 42.57 -8.50 -27.98
CA ASP A 444 43.42 -7.32 -27.99
C ASP A 444 44.41 -7.30 -29.22
N ASP A 445 45.13 -6.21 -29.38
CA ASP A 445 46.06 -6.03 -30.50
C ASP A 445 47.22 -7.04 -30.48
N GLU A 446 47.44 -7.70 -29.35
CA GLU A 446 48.48 -8.74 -29.18
C GLU A 446 47.93 -10.14 -29.43
N GLY A 447 46.64 -10.28 -29.71
CA GLY A 447 45.96 -11.54 -29.98
C GLY A 447 45.53 -12.30 -28.72
N ASN A 448 45.48 -11.66 -27.56
CA ASN A 448 45.02 -12.26 -26.31
C ASN A 448 43.49 -12.09 -26.15
N GLU A 449 42.84 -13.12 -25.65
CA GLU A 449 41.45 -13.02 -25.23
C GLU A 449 41.35 -12.21 -23.93
N VAL A 450 40.61 -11.10 -23.95
CA VAL A 450 40.43 -10.17 -22.84
C VAL A 450 38.95 -9.88 -22.58
N PHE A 451 38.66 -9.48 -21.35
CA PHE A 451 37.30 -9.06 -20.99
C PHE A 451 37.20 -7.53 -20.97
N TRP A 452 36.35 -7.01 -21.85
CA TRP A 452 35.98 -5.60 -21.86
C TRP A 452 34.65 -5.42 -21.14
N PRO A 453 34.66 -4.88 -19.91
CA PRO A 453 33.46 -4.83 -19.05
C PRO A 453 32.40 -3.84 -19.51
N TYR A 454 32.71 -2.99 -20.49
CA TYR A 454 31.79 -2.00 -21.09
C TYR A 454 31.65 -2.19 -22.61
N LEU A 455 31.97 -3.35 -23.16
CA LEU A 455 31.63 -3.71 -24.53
C LEU A 455 30.14 -3.99 -24.60
N ARG A 456 29.37 -2.99 -25.01
CA ARG A 456 27.91 -2.98 -24.90
C ARG A 456 27.24 -3.75 -26.02
N ASP A 457 26.08 -4.27 -25.72
CA ASP A 457 25.13 -4.81 -26.72
C ASP A 457 24.65 -3.67 -27.63
N GLU A 458 24.61 -3.90 -28.93
CA GLU A 458 24.32 -2.85 -29.93
C GLU A 458 22.84 -2.36 -29.89
N THR A 459 21.93 -3.19 -29.36
CA THR A 459 20.49 -2.88 -29.32
C THR A 459 20.08 -2.21 -28.00
N THR A 460 20.56 -2.77 -26.88
CA THR A 460 20.15 -2.32 -25.55
C THR A 460 21.13 -1.36 -24.92
N LEU A 461 22.32 -1.22 -25.48
CA LEU A 461 23.46 -0.51 -24.91
C LEU A 461 23.83 -1.00 -23.48
N ALA A 462 23.40 -2.21 -23.13
CA ALA A 462 23.71 -2.83 -21.85
C ALA A 462 25.12 -3.40 -21.84
N ARG A 463 25.86 -3.15 -20.77
CA ARG A 463 27.18 -3.77 -20.58
C ARG A 463 27.05 -5.27 -20.23
N PRO A 464 28.06 -6.10 -20.51
CA PRO A 464 28.10 -7.47 -20.02
C PRO A 464 28.14 -7.50 -18.48
N TRP A 465 27.51 -8.51 -17.88
CA TRP A 465 27.47 -8.67 -16.43
C TRP A 465 28.19 -9.94 -16.02
N ALA A 466 29.42 -9.79 -15.53
CA ALA A 466 30.22 -10.86 -14.98
C ALA A 466 30.19 -10.83 -13.46
N ILE A 467 30.04 -11.99 -12.84
CA ILE A 467 30.08 -12.11 -11.36
C ILE A 467 31.54 -12.00 -10.91
N PRO A 468 31.83 -11.20 -9.86
CA PRO A 468 33.17 -11.11 -9.27
C PRO A 468 33.72 -12.50 -8.91
N GLY A 469 34.98 -12.77 -9.33
CA GLY A 469 35.65 -14.06 -9.12
C GLY A 469 35.52 -15.03 -10.30
N THR A 470 34.76 -14.70 -11.37
CA THR A 470 34.78 -15.50 -12.60
C THR A 470 36.17 -15.52 -13.20
N PRO A 471 36.77 -16.72 -13.43
CA PRO A 471 38.11 -16.83 -13.96
C PRO A 471 38.29 -16.13 -15.32
N GLY A 472 39.38 -15.38 -15.48
CA GLY A 472 39.66 -14.65 -16.73
C GLY A 472 38.89 -13.34 -16.93
N LEU A 473 37.88 -13.04 -16.09
CA LEU A 473 37.05 -11.84 -16.20
C LEU A 473 37.30 -10.80 -15.13
N MET A 474 38.54 -10.75 -14.61
CA MET A 474 38.90 -9.70 -13.64
C MET A 474 38.77 -8.33 -14.28
N HIS A 475 37.98 -7.46 -13.65
CA HIS A 475 37.73 -6.11 -14.14
C HIS A 475 37.44 -5.16 -13.00
N ARG A 476 37.55 -3.87 -13.30
CA ARG A 476 37.19 -2.79 -12.38
C ARG A 476 35.87 -2.14 -12.80
N VAL A 477 35.02 -1.85 -11.82
CA VAL A 477 33.94 -0.90 -11.95
C VAL A 477 34.20 0.27 -10.98
N GLY A 478 33.88 1.48 -11.40
CA GLY A 478 34.11 2.67 -10.56
C GLY A 478 33.37 3.89 -11.11
N GLY A 479 33.13 4.88 -10.24
CA GLY A 479 32.38 6.09 -10.55
C GLY A 479 33.14 7.13 -11.40
N LEU A 480 34.47 6.97 -11.58
CA LEU A 480 35.24 7.87 -12.43
C LEU A 480 34.85 7.69 -13.90
N GLU A 481 34.93 8.76 -14.68
CA GLU A 481 34.68 8.70 -16.13
C GLU A 481 35.65 7.71 -16.79
N LYS A 482 35.10 6.93 -17.70
CA LYS A 482 35.78 5.78 -18.27
C LYS A 482 35.59 5.71 -19.78
N LYS A 483 36.58 5.12 -20.43
CA LYS A 483 36.54 4.82 -21.85
C LYS A 483 35.53 3.72 -22.14
N ASP A 484 34.76 3.92 -23.21
CA ASP A 484 33.85 2.90 -23.72
C ASP A 484 34.62 1.60 -24.02
N GLY A 485 33.95 0.46 -23.90
CA GLY A 485 34.51 -0.87 -24.09
C GLY A 485 35.42 -1.32 -22.96
N THR A 486 36.60 -0.70 -22.81
CA THR A 486 37.62 -1.15 -21.87
C THR A 486 37.34 -0.82 -20.40
N GLY A 487 36.59 0.26 -20.12
CA GLY A 487 36.36 0.77 -18.77
C GLY A 487 37.60 1.40 -18.10
N ASN A 488 38.67 1.65 -18.84
CA ASN A 488 39.82 2.39 -18.33
C ASN A 488 39.48 3.85 -18.09
N ILE A 489 40.11 4.48 -17.09
CA ILE A 489 39.89 5.91 -16.80
C ILE A 489 40.29 6.75 -18.01
N ASP A 490 39.39 7.65 -18.44
CA ASP A 490 39.65 8.55 -19.54
C ASP A 490 38.93 9.89 -19.28
N TYR A 491 39.73 10.98 -19.22
CA TYR A 491 39.28 12.35 -18.93
C TYR A 491 39.29 13.25 -20.18
N THR A 492 39.44 12.67 -21.38
CA THR A 492 39.39 13.47 -22.59
C THR A 492 37.99 14.03 -22.81
N PRO A 493 37.85 15.29 -23.27
CA PRO A 493 36.56 15.90 -23.52
C PRO A 493 35.70 15.11 -24.50
N GLU A 494 36.31 14.54 -25.53
CA GLU A 494 35.65 13.74 -26.58
C GLU A 494 35.05 12.44 -25.98
N ASN A 495 35.76 11.79 -25.08
CA ASN A 495 35.24 10.62 -24.38
C ASN A 495 34.09 10.99 -23.43
N HIS A 496 34.22 12.10 -22.71
CA HIS A 496 33.16 12.57 -21.82
C HIS A 496 31.87 12.86 -22.59
N GLU A 497 31.96 13.62 -23.70
CA GLU A 497 30.81 13.88 -24.57
C GLU A 497 30.16 12.60 -25.10
N HIS A 498 30.98 11.66 -25.59
CA HIS A 498 30.50 10.34 -26.02
C HIS A 498 29.74 9.61 -24.92
N MET A 499 30.28 9.58 -23.70
CA MET A 499 29.65 8.88 -22.57
C MET A 499 28.36 9.54 -22.09
N VAL A 500 28.25 10.88 -22.19
CA VAL A 500 26.99 11.61 -21.93
C VAL A 500 25.91 11.19 -22.92
N HIS A 501 26.21 11.21 -24.23
CA HIS A 501 25.28 10.77 -25.26
C HIS A 501 24.90 9.29 -25.10
N LEU A 502 25.86 8.42 -24.85
CA LEU A 502 25.63 6.99 -24.64
C LEU A 502 24.64 6.70 -23.49
N ARG A 503 24.76 7.43 -22.37
CA ARG A 503 23.80 7.31 -21.23
C ARG A 503 22.40 7.76 -21.63
N ALA A 504 22.28 8.84 -22.41
CA ALA A 504 21.01 9.33 -22.91
C ALA A 504 20.37 8.33 -23.91
N ASP A 505 21.17 7.84 -24.88
CA ASP A 505 20.73 6.90 -25.90
C ASP A 505 20.27 5.56 -25.30
N LYS A 506 20.94 5.08 -24.23
CA LYS A 506 20.50 3.88 -23.50
C LYS A 506 19.07 4.03 -22.97
N ILE A 507 18.75 5.19 -22.40
CA ILE A 507 17.40 5.44 -21.87
C ILE A 507 16.41 5.66 -23.00
N ALA A 508 16.81 6.27 -24.10
CA ALA A 508 15.96 6.45 -25.28
C ALA A 508 15.64 5.13 -26.00
N ALA A 509 16.44 4.08 -25.79
CA ALA A 509 16.23 2.74 -26.36
C ALA A 509 15.23 1.87 -25.55
N ILE A 510 14.76 2.32 -24.41
CA ILE A 510 13.76 1.62 -23.57
C ILE A 510 12.36 1.83 -24.14
#